data_70d276535147d09ef561d64f3390f9b8
#
_entry.id   70d276535147d09ef561d64f3390f9b8
#
_cell.length_a   1.000
_cell.length_b   1.000
_cell.length_c   1.000
_cell.angle_alpha   90.00
_cell.angle_beta   90.00
_cell.angle_gamma   90.00
#
_symmetry.space_group_name_H-M   'P 1'
#
loop_
_entity.id
_entity.type
_entity.pdbx_description
1 polymer ?
#
loop_
_entity_poly.entity_id
_entity_poly.type
_entity_poly.pdbx_seq_one_letter_code
_entity_poly.pdbx_strand_id
1 'polypeptide(L)'
;MKSALISDIHGNLPALEAVLADLEARGDPISIYHLGDLVGYAPWPNEVVGLLRERAIPGVAGNYDSTTATDYEHCGCKYEDPRQEELSHLSYGWTRTHVSPDAKRWLGSLPFRI
;
A
#
# COMPACT_ATOMS: atom_id res chain seq x y z
N MET A 1 10.91 16.63 -17.62
CA MET A 1 10.07 15.50 -17.13
C MET A 1 9.91 15.61 -15.63
N LYS A 2 8.71 15.42 -15.13
CA LYS A 2 8.44 15.42 -13.67
C LYS A 2 8.04 14.02 -13.23
N SER A 3 8.42 13.68 -12.01
CA SER A 3 8.02 12.42 -11.39
C SER A 3 7.40 12.71 -10.02
N ALA A 4 6.38 11.96 -9.68
CA ALA A 4 5.77 12.01 -8.36
C ALA A 4 6.05 10.68 -7.65
N LEU A 5 6.50 10.77 -6.42
CA LEU A 5 6.70 9.61 -5.56
C LEU A 5 5.65 9.65 -4.45
N ILE A 6 4.87 8.59 -4.34
CA ILE A 6 3.84 8.45 -3.31
C ILE A 6 4.17 7.23 -2.46
N SER A 7 3.83 7.26 -1.19
CA SER A 7 4.21 6.18 -0.27
C SER A 7 3.23 6.07 0.89
N ASP A 8 3.26 4.92 1.55
CA ASP A 8 2.52 4.69 2.79
C ASP A 8 1.03 4.98 2.64
N ILE A 9 0.44 4.43 1.60
CA ILE A 9 -0.97 4.60 1.27
C ILE A 9 -1.87 3.89 2.29
N HIS A 10 -1.39 2.73 2.78
CA HIS A 10 -2.03 1.97 3.86
C HIS A 10 -3.55 1.80 3.71
N GLY A 11 -3.98 1.36 2.52
CA GLY A 11 -5.39 1.07 2.28
C GLY A 11 -6.32 2.28 2.32
N ASN A 12 -5.77 3.49 2.29
CA ASN A 12 -6.57 4.72 2.37
C ASN A 12 -6.98 5.18 0.98
N LEU A 13 -8.04 4.59 0.47
CA LEU A 13 -8.55 4.89 -0.87
C LEU A 13 -8.90 6.36 -1.07
N PRO A 14 -9.65 7.02 -0.16
CA PRO A 14 -9.97 8.43 -0.35
C PRO A 14 -8.73 9.33 -0.47
N ALA A 15 -7.69 9.05 0.33
CA ALA A 15 -6.45 9.81 0.26
C ALA A 15 -5.74 9.57 -1.08
N LEU A 16 -5.67 8.33 -1.54
CA LEU A 16 -5.05 8.01 -2.83
C LEU A 16 -5.79 8.71 -3.98
N GLU A 17 -7.12 8.65 -3.97
CA GLU A 17 -7.93 9.33 -4.99
C GLU A 17 -7.68 10.84 -5.01
N ALA A 18 -7.59 11.46 -3.83
CA ALA A 18 -7.32 12.89 -3.72
C ALA A 18 -5.94 13.27 -4.26
N VAL A 19 -4.92 12.46 -3.95
CA VAL A 19 -3.55 12.69 -4.44
C VAL A 19 -3.50 12.55 -5.95
N LEU A 20 -4.12 11.51 -6.51
CA LEU A 20 -4.13 11.31 -7.97
C LEU A 20 -4.87 12.43 -8.68
N ALA A 21 -6.00 12.89 -8.12
CA ALA A 21 -6.73 14.03 -8.68
C ALA A 21 -5.90 15.31 -8.66
N ASP A 22 -5.16 15.56 -7.57
CA ASP A 22 -4.27 16.72 -7.48
C ASP A 22 -3.17 16.67 -8.53
N LEU A 23 -2.56 15.49 -8.72
CA LEU A 23 -1.52 15.32 -9.75
C LEU A 23 -2.06 15.57 -11.17
N GLU A 24 -3.27 15.07 -11.46
CA GLU A 24 -3.92 15.31 -12.75
C GLU A 24 -4.22 16.80 -12.96
N ALA A 25 -4.65 17.49 -11.92
CA ALA A 25 -5.00 18.90 -11.99
C ALA A 25 -3.80 19.82 -12.27
N ARG A 26 -2.58 19.33 -12.09
CA ARG A 26 -1.36 20.12 -12.36
C ARG A 26 -1.08 20.32 -13.85
N GLY A 27 -1.74 19.55 -14.71
CA GLY A 27 -1.73 19.78 -16.16
C GLY A 27 -0.50 19.30 -16.91
N ASP A 28 0.62 19.03 -16.25
CA ASP A 28 1.83 18.52 -16.87
C ASP A 28 1.85 16.98 -16.84
N PRO A 29 2.39 16.32 -17.85
CA PRO A 29 2.62 14.88 -17.76
C PRO A 29 3.55 14.55 -16.59
N ILE A 30 3.09 13.66 -15.69
CA ILE A 30 3.84 13.27 -14.51
C ILE A 30 3.93 11.74 -14.48
N SER A 31 5.14 11.21 -14.35
CA SER A 31 5.33 9.78 -14.06
C SER A 31 5.13 9.56 -12.57
N ILE A 32 4.29 8.60 -12.20
CA ILE A 32 3.97 8.33 -10.81
C ILE A 32 4.56 6.98 -10.41
N TYR A 33 5.23 6.94 -9.26
CA TYR A 33 5.78 5.72 -8.68
C TYR A 33 5.38 5.62 -7.21
N HIS A 34 5.12 4.42 -6.73
CA HIS A 34 4.90 4.21 -5.30
C HIS A 34 6.13 3.58 -4.63
N LEU A 35 6.33 3.89 -3.37
CA LEU A 35 7.43 3.38 -2.57
C LEU A 35 6.99 2.28 -1.59
N GLY A 36 5.82 1.70 -1.78
CA GLY A 36 5.34 0.61 -0.96
C GLY A 36 4.46 1.03 0.22
N ASP A 37 4.17 0.05 1.06
CA ASP A 37 3.22 0.15 2.17
C ASP A 37 1.83 0.59 1.69
N LEU A 38 1.33 -0.20 0.76
CA LEU A 38 0.06 0.06 0.08
C LEU A 38 -1.15 -0.40 0.89
N VAL A 39 -0.95 -1.39 1.72
CA VAL A 39 -2.00 -2.01 2.55
C VAL A 39 -1.67 -1.85 4.04
N GLY A 40 -2.60 -2.26 4.89
CA GLY A 40 -2.48 -2.08 6.34
C GLY A 40 -3.24 -0.85 6.82
N TYR A 41 -3.69 -0.88 8.05
CA TYR A 41 -4.42 0.18 8.77
C TYR A 41 -5.81 0.49 8.21
N ALA A 42 -5.93 1.21 7.10
CA ALA A 42 -7.23 1.63 6.59
C ALA A 42 -7.98 0.51 5.85
N PRO A 43 -9.32 0.61 5.71
CA PRO A 43 -10.14 -0.56 5.36
C PRO A 43 -10.37 -0.78 3.86
N TRP A 44 -9.57 -0.17 2.97
CA TRP A 44 -9.73 -0.35 1.52
C TRP A 44 -8.49 -0.90 0.83
N PRO A 45 -7.85 -1.99 1.35
CA PRO A 45 -6.61 -2.49 0.74
C PRO A 45 -6.81 -3.03 -0.68
N ASN A 46 -7.90 -3.75 -0.93
CA ASN A 46 -8.17 -4.32 -2.25
C ASN A 46 -8.44 -3.23 -3.29
N GLU A 47 -9.18 -2.21 -2.89
CA GLU A 47 -9.53 -1.08 -3.76
C GLU A 47 -8.28 -0.25 -4.09
N VAL A 48 -7.38 -0.06 -3.13
CA VAL A 48 -6.11 0.62 -3.37
C VAL A 48 -5.26 -0.16 -4.37
N VAL A 49 -5.12 -1.47 -4.16
CA VAL A 49 -4.39 -2.34 -5.10
C VAL A 49 -5.03 -2.26 -6.50
N GLY A 50 -6.36 -2.34 -6.55
CA GLY A 50 -7.10 -2.25 -7.81
C GLY A 50 -6.84 -0.95 -8.56
N LEU A 51 -6.86 0.18 -7.86
CA LEU A 51 -6.65 1.50 -8.47
C LEU A 51 -5.21 1.65 -8.99
N LEU A 52 -4.23 1.21 -8.22
CA LEU A 52 -2.82 1.26 -8.65
C LEU A 52 -2.59 0.39 -9.89
N ARG A 53 -3.22 -0.78 -9.95
CA ARG A 53 -3.13 -1.66 -11.12
C ARG A 53 -3.83 -1.07 -12.33
N GLU A 54 -5.03 -0.53 -12.16
CA GLU A 54 -5.80 0.12 -13.22
C GLU A 54 -5.03 1.29 -13.84
N ARG A 55 -4.39 2.08 -12.99
CA ARG A 55 -3.59 3.23 -13.43
C ARG A 55 -2.18 2.84 -13.86
N ALA A 56 -1.80 1.56 -13.75
CA ALA A 56 -0.47 1.05 -14.09
C ALA A 56 0.66 1.84 -13.40
N ILE A 57 0.47 2.15 -12.11
CA ILE A 57 1.47 2.86 -11.32
C ILE A 57 2.49 1.85 -10.78
N PRO A 58 3.74 1.90 -11.24
CA PRO A 58 4.77 0.98 -10.77
C PRO A 58 5.37 1.43 -9.45
N GLY A 59 6.04 0.52 -8.77
CA GLY A 59 6.72 0.83 -7.52
C GLY A 59 7.39 -0.37 -6.88
N VAL A 60 7.73 -0.22 -5.62
CA VAL A 60 8.45 -1.24 -4.85
C VAL A 60 7.60 -1.72 -3.67
N ALA A 61 7.98 -2.87 -3.11
CA ALA A 61 7.29 -3.43 -1.96
C ALA A 61 7.77 -2.79 -0.65
N GLY A 62 6.82 -2.41 0.21
CA GLY A 62 7.09 -2.09 1.60
C GLY A 62 6.96 -3.34 2.47
N ASN A 63 7.20 -3.20 3.78
CA ASN A 63 7.12 -4.35 4.69
C ASN A 63 5.69 -4.88 4.81
N TYR A 64 4.67 -4.02 4.83
CA TYR A 64 3.27 -4.45 4.88
C TYR A 64 2.89 -5.24 3.63
N ASP A 65 3.38 -4.85 2.47
CA ASP A 65 3.08 -5.54 1.21
C ASP A 65 3.67 -6.95 1.20
N SER A 66 4.94 -7.07 1.61
CA SER A 66 5.64 -8.36 1.65
C SER A 66 5.05 -9.31 2.68
N THR A 67 4.78 -8.84 3.90
CA THR A 67 4.24 -9.70 4.95
C THR A 67 2.79 -10.11 4.65
N THR A 68 1.98 -9.21 4.09
CA THR A 68 0.61 -9.54 3.68
C THR A 68 0.61 -10.53 2.53
N ALA A 69 1.47 -10.34 1.54
CA ALA A 69 1.56 -11.22 0.38
C ALA A 69 1.95 -12.65 0.74
N THR A 70 2.83 -12.81 1.72
CA THR A 70 3.31 -14.12 2.17
C THR A 70 2.48 -14.71 3.31
N ASP A 71 1.43 -14.01 3.72
CA ASP A 71 0.54 -14.42 4.81
C ASP A 71 1.28 -14.58 6.15
N TYR A 72 2.29 -13.75 6.37
CA TYR A 72 3.12 -13.79 7.56
C TYR A 72 2.33 -13.31 8.77
N GLU A 73 2.62 -13.86 9.96
CA GLU A 73 1.85 -13.56 11.17
C GLU A 73 2.06 -12.15 11.70
N HIS A 74 3.20 -11.54 11.39
CA HIS A 74 3.58 -10.22 11.89
C HIS A 74 3.91 -9.26 10.75
N CYS A 75 3.58 -7.98 10.93
CA CYS A 75 3.90 -6.97 9.92
C CYS A 75 5.40 -6.66 9.81
N GLY A 76 6.22 -7.07 10.76
CA GLY A 76 7.64 -6.73 10.81
C GLY A 76 7.89 -5.34 11.39
N CYS A 77 6.93 -4.78 12.11
CA CYS A 77 6.99 -3.44 12.66
C CYS A 77 7.60 -3.44 14.06
N LYS A 78 8.19 -2.32 14.46
CA LYS A 78 8.68 -2.11 15.83
C LYS A 78 7.78 -1.12 16.55
N TYR A 79 7.50 -1.39 17.81
CA TYR A 79 6.64 -0.56 18.64
C TYR A 79 7.31 -0.28 19.98
N GLU A 80 7.17 0.96 20.45
CA GLU A 80 7.69 1.37 21.76
C GLU A 80 6.63 1.23 22.85
N ASP A 81 5.34 1.29 22.46
CA ASP A 81 4.19 1.27 23.36
C ASP A 81 3.42 -0.05 23.21
N PRO A 82 3.22 -0.84 24.32
CA PRO A 82 2.44 -2.08 24.26
C PRO A 82 1.02 -1.91 23.71
N ARG A 83 0.38 -0.78 23.98
CA ARG A 83 -0.96 -0.49 23.46
C ARG A 83 -0.95 -0.31 21.94
N GLN A 84 0.04 0.40 21.44
CA GLN A 84 0.24 0.57 20.00
C GLN A 84 0.51 -0.77 19.33
N GLU A 85 1.33 -1.61 19.94
CA GLU A 85 1.61 -2.96 19.44
C GLU A 85 0.34 -3.80 19.33
N GLU A 86 -0.49 -3.81 20.39
CA GLU A 86 -1.76 -4.53 20.41
C GLU A 86 -2.68 -4.07 19.27
N LEU A 87 -2.87 -2.77 19.13
CA LEU A 87 -3.74 -2.20 18.10
C LEU A 87 -3.21 -2.49 16.68
N SER A 88 -1.90 -2.45 16.51
CA SER A 88 -1.28 -2.77 15.22
C SER A 88 -1.42 -4.23 14.86
N HIS A 89 -1.32 -5.14 15.83
CA HIS A 89 -1.56 -6.57 15.59
C HIS A 89 -3.00 -6.83 15.16
N LEU A 90 -3.98 -6.16 15.80
CA LEU A 90 -5.39 -6.28 15.42
C LEU A 90 -5.62 -5.76 14.00
N SER A 91 -5.06 -4.60 13.69
CA SER A 91 -5.17 -3.97 12.38
C SER A 91 -4.52 -4.83 11.29
N TYR A 92 -3.31 -5.31 11.53
CA TYR A 92 -2.61 -6.16 10.58
C TYR A 92 -3.34 -7.48 10.36
N GLY A 93 -3.86 -8.10 11.43
CA GLY A 93 -4.65 -9.33 11.32
C GLY A 93 -5.88 -9.15 10.43
N TRP A 94 -6.56 -8.02 10.55
CA TRP A 94 -7.68 -7.68 9.68
C TRP A 94 -7.24 -7.56 8.22
N THR A 95 -6.16 -6.83 7.96
CA THR A 95 -5.59 -6.66 6.62
C THR A 95 -5.23 -8.01 6.01
N ARG A 96 -4.51 -8.84 6.76
CA ARG A 96 -4.07 -10.16 6.32
C ARG A 96 -5.23 -11.05 5.89
N THR A 97 -6.36 -10.98 6.59
CA THR A 97 -7.52 -11.82 6.29
C THR A 97 -8.44 -11.22 5.22
N HIS A 98 -8.41 -9.91 4.99
CA HIS A 98 -9.31 -9.23 4.05
C HIS A 98 -8.68 -8.95 2.68
N VAL A 99 -7.35 -8.91 2.58
CA VAL A 99 -6.70 -8.78 1.26
C VAL A 99 -6.95 -10.05 0.46
N SER A 100 -7.46 -9.89 -0.76
CA SER A 100 -7.82 -11.01 -1.62
C SER A 100 -6.58 -11.81 -2.06
N PRO A 101 -6.75 -13.11 -2.39
CA PRO A 101 -5.64 -13.91 -2.94
C PRO A 101 -5.01 -13.31 -4.18
N ASP A 102 -5.80 -12.70 -5.06
CA ASP A 102 -5.29 -12.03 -6.26
C ASP A 102 -4.45 -10.81 -5.90
N ALA A 103 -4.93 -9.98 -4.96
CA ALA A 103 -4.16 -8.83 -4.48
C ALA A 103 -2.87 -9.27 -3.80
N LYS A 104 -2.90 -10.35 -3.00
CA LYS A 104 -1.69 -10.90 -2.38
C LYS A 104 -0.66 -11.33 -3.42
N ARG A 105 -1.10 -11.98 -4.50
CA ARG A 105 -0.20 -12.39 -5.58
C ARG A 105 0.45 -11.17 -6.23
N TRP A 106 -0.32 -10.13 -6.48
CA TRP A 106 0.22 -8.90 -7.06
C TRP A 106 1.21 -8.22 -6.12
N LEU A 107 0.86 -8.08 -4.83
CA LEU A 107 1.77 -7.52 -3.82
C LEU A 107 3.08 -8.32 -3.75
N GLY A 108 2.99 -9.64 -3.82
CA GLY A 108 4.16 -10.52 -3.81
C GLY A 108 5.02 -10.42 -5.07
N SER A 109 4.49 -9.87 -6.14
CA SER A 109 5.23 -9.66 -7.39
C SER A 109 6.01 -8.33 -7.41
N LEU A 110 5.79 -7.45 -6.44
CA LEU A 110 6.46 -6.16 -6.38
C LEU A 110 7.96 -6.33 -6.11
N PRO A 111 8.82 -5.63 -6.84
CA PRO A 111 10.25 -5.67 -6.58
C PRO A 111 10.61 -4.86 -5.32
N PHE A 112 11.82 -5.06 -4.81
CA PHE A 112 12.33 -4.25 -3.70
C PHE A 112 13.07 -3.01 -4.21
N ARG A 113 13.36 -2.95 -5.48
CA ARG A 113 14.00 -1.80 -6.14
C ARG A 113 13.67 -1.78 -7.62
N ILE A 114 13.70 -0.61 -8.17
CA ILE A 114 13.54 -0.40 -9.61
C ILE A 114 14.56 0.62 -10.11
#